data_b780d524005c5ac7f356e64d63924cbb
#
_entry.id   b780d524005c5ac7f356e64d63924cbb
#
_cell.length_a   1.000
_cell.length_b   1.000
_cell.length_c   1.000
_cell.angle_alpha   90.00
_cell.angle_beta   90.00
_cell.angle_gamma   90.00
#
_symmetry.space_group_name_H-M   'P 1'
#
loop_
_entity.id
_entity.type
_entity.pdbx_description
1 polymer ?
#
loop_
_entity_poly.entity_id
_entity_poly.type
_entity_poly.pdbx_seq_one_letter_code
_entity_poly.pdbx_strand_id
1 'polypeptide(L)'
;VSNNLKTTNKILKQLIKNPVIYFIFLAILGCSIFVIEFFSIFNFNLNTPIERWVATATYFSNVFSPILLFVSILLLYRTWKDSKEALEVQKLELIETRIVLKEQSDTQSYSVFKETLFQVIDQIKKLNDKKCKLKQDERKWSIFTDDNFNFRSIKESDMPFETFLQAYFFEMRSKPLENDELSLSFKSLIFDDTHIYIEKIKTIALLLNNIENNRYKPILEIAIFNRLTIFTWLFFIEIVYHLYIYSNDVEKPTSELVFMEVAGLTCRQLKDVYWIDALSDEVLLELKARKLL
;
A
#
# COMPACT_ATOMS: atom_id res chain seq x y z
N VAL A 1 -2.43 39.54 51.90
CA VAL A 1 -1.09 40.09 51.51
C VAL A 1 -0.22 39.02 50.80
N SER A 2 -0.25 37.76 51.25
CA SER A 2 0.59 36.65 50.67
C SER A 2 0.28 36.30 49.21
N ASN A 3 -0.99 36.39 48.74
CA ASN A 3 -1.37 36.05 47.38
C ASN A 3 -0.93 37.08 46.34
N ASN A 4 -0.84 38.35 46.72
CA ASN A 4 -0.38 39.41 45.79
C ASN A 4 1.14 39.33 45.54
N LEU A 5 1.92 38.88 46.50
CA LEU A 5 3.37 38.69 46.34
C LEU A 5 3.73 37.51 45.45
N LYS A 6 2.91 36.44 45.42
CA LYS A 6 3.12 35.29 44.49
C LYS A 6 2.78 35.65 43.07
N THR A 7 1.74 36.47 42.87
CA THR A 7 1.32 36.91 41.52
C THR A 7 2.33 37.87 40.91
N THR A 8 2.84 38.84 41.70
CA THR A 8 3.91 39.75 41.27
C THR A 8 5.21 39.03 40.92
N ASN A 9 5.62 38.01 41.67
CA ASN A 9 6.81 37.22 41.37
C ASN A 9 6.65 36.36 40.10
N LYS A 10 5.43 35.90 39.79
CA LYS A 10 5.15 35.17 38.55
C LYS A 10 5.18 36.09 37.33
N ILE A 11 4.62 37.29 37.46
CA ILE A 11 4.65 38.34 36.43
C ILE A 11 6.10 38.80 36.19
N LEU A 12 6.86 39.03 37.22
CA LEU A 12 8.27 39.40 37.09
C LEU A 12 9.11 38.34 36.41
N LYS A 13 8.89 37.07 36.73
CA LYS A 13 9.57 35.94 36.04
C LYS A 13 9.18 35.84 34.58
N GLN A 14 7.94 36.12 34.21
CA GLN A 14 7.50 36.14 32.80
C GLN A 14 8.07 37.35 32.04
N LEU A 15 8.17 38.52 32.69
CA LEU A 15 8.78 39.71 32.13
C LEU A 15 10.28 39.51 31.83
N ILE A 16 11.00 38.86 32.75
CA ILE A 16 12.43 38.56 32.58
C ILE A 16 12.65 37.52 31.45
N LYS A 17 11.72 36.63 31.26
CA LYS A 17 11.81 35.57 30.23
C LYS A 17 11.53 36.06 28.81
N ASN A 18 10.85 37.23 28.69
CA ASN A 18 10.49 37.82 27.39
C ASN A 18 11.06 39.23 27.26
N PRO A 19 12.24 39.39 26.65
CA PRO A 19 12.91 40.70 26.57
C PRO A 19 12.05 41.79 25.91
N VAL A 20 11.20 41.44 24.98
CA VAL A 20 10.31 42.40 24.31
C VAL A 20 9.25 42.96 25.25
N ILE A 21 8.66 42.13 26.12
CA ILE A 21 7.70 42.60 27.14
C ILE A 21 8.39 43.54 28.12
N TYR A 22 9.63 43.23 28.47
CA TYR A 22 10.45 44.10 29.33
C TYR A 22 10.69 45.46 28.67
N PHE A 23 11.06 45.51 27.39
CA PHE A 23 11.25 46.77 26.64
C PHE A 23 9.96 47.60 26.53
N ILE A 24 8.81 46.94 26.25
CA ILE A 24 7.52 47.63 26.22
C ILE A 24 7.18 48.24 27.58
N PHE A 25 7.38 47.50 28.66
CA PHE A 25 7.14 47.98 29.99
C PHE A 25 8.05 49.19 30.33
N LEU A 26 9.32 49.12 29.95
CA LEU A 26 10.29 50.19 30.12
C LEU A 26 9.92 51.46 29.31
N ALA A 27 9.43 51.28 28.09
CA ALA A 27 8.92 52.36 27.23
C ALA A 27 7.69 53.03 27.85
N ILE A 28 6.73 52.27 28.37
CA ILE A 28 5.53 52.79 29.04
C ILE A 28 5.92 53.54 30.30
N LEU A 29 6.84 52.99 31.10
CA LEU A 29 7.32 53.62 32.32
C LEU A 29 8.03 54.96 32.02
N GLY A 30 8.91 54.96 31.01
CA GLY A 30 9.59 56.16 30.54
C GLY A 30 8.62 57.23 30.02
N CYS A 31 7.66 56.87 29.23
CA CYS A 31 6.60 57.75 28.77
C CYS A 31 5.78 58.33 29.95
N SER A 32 5.45 57.50 30.94
CA SER A 32 4.68 57.94 32.11
C SER A 32 5.46 58.93 32.97
N ILE A 33 6.73 58.66 33.20
CA ILE A 33 7.62 59.62 33.94
C ILE A 33 7.69 60.92 33.21
N PHE A 34 7.89 60.90 31.90
CA PHE A 34 7.97 62.11 31.05
C PHE A 34 6.70 62.94 31.10
N VAL A 35 5.52 62.29 31.04
CA VAL A 35 4.22 62.98 31.17
C VAL A 35 4.08 63.66 32.56
N ILE A 36 4.44 62.92 33.63
CA ILE A 36 4.35 63.47 35.01
C ILE A 36 5.27 64.67 35.17
N GLU A 37 6.51 64.58 34.69
CA GLU A 37 7.49 65.66 34.76
C GLU A 37 7.04 66.88 33.95
N PHE A 38 6.53 66.70 32.74
CA PHE A 38 5.97 67.76 31.92
C PHE A 38 4.88 68.51 32.66
N PHE A 39 3.87 67.83 33.22
CA PHE A 39 2.78 68.49 33.95
C PHE A 39 3.20 69.05 35.33
N SER A 40 4.22 68.59 35.90
CA SER A 40 4.78 69.17 37.13
C SER A 40 5.41 70.56 36.87
N ILE A 41 6.03 70.74 35.70
CA ILE A 41 6.70 72.02 35.35
C ILE A 41 5.65 73.01 34.73
N PHE A 42 4.72 72.54 33.91
CA PHE A 42 3.80 73.38 33.17
C PHE A 42 2.42 73.52 33.77
N ASN A 43 2.16 73.10 34.95
CA ASN A 43 0.90 73.18 35.71
C ASN A 43 -0.35 72.84 34.86
N PHE A 44 -1.02 71.79 35.20
CA PHE A 44 -2.24 71.34 34.51
C PHE A 44 -3.41 72.31 34.79
N ASN A 45 -3.82 73.13 33.76
CA ASN A 45 -4.90 74.09 33.92
C ASN A 45 -5.88 73.90 32.76
N LEU A 46 -7.14 73.49 33.04
CA LEU A 46 -8.18 73.23 32.08
C LEU A 46 -8.70 74.52 31.36
N ASN A 47 -8.47 75.68 31.96
CA ASN A 47 -8.92 76.95 31.35
C ASN A 47 -7.89 77.59 30.41
N THR A 48 -6.88 76.80 29.97
CA THR A 48 -5.87 77.28 29.03
C THR A 48 -6.48 77.42 27.61
N PRO A 49 -6.05 78.40 26.80
CA PRO A 49 -6.51 78.54 25.43
C PRO A 49 -6.24 77.32 24.58
N ILE A 50 -7.14 76.98 23.66
CA ILE A 50 -7.10 75.77 22.85
C ILE A 50 -5.79 75.62 22.06
N GLU A 51 -5.19 76.72 21.66
CA GLU A 51 -3.92 76.77 20.92
C GLU A 51 -2.76 76.14 21.72
N ARG A 52 -2.74 76.37 23.03
CA ARG A 52 -1.71 75.73 23.91
C ARG A 52 -1.94 74.24 24.07
N TRP A 53 -3.18 73.76 24.10
CA TRP A 53 -3.49 72.35 24.11
C TRP A 53 -3.05 71.67 22.81
N VAL A 54 -3.26 72.31 21.66
CA VAL A 54 -2.78 71.83 20.36
C VAL A 54 -1.23 71.76 20.35
N ALA A 55 -0.55 72.79 20.83
CA ALA A 55 0.91 72.81 20.93
C ALA A 55 1.43 71.69 21.85
N THR A 56 0.77 71.46 22.98
CA THR A 56 1.11 70.36 23.92
C THR A 56 0.90 68.99 23.27
N ALA A 57 -0.25 68.80 22.59
CA ALA A 57 -0.54 67.54 21.89
C ALA A 57 0.48 67.26 20.77
N THR A 58 0.86 68.27 19.99
CA THR A 58 1.90 68.20 18.96
C THR A 58 3.25 67.83 19.55
N TYR A 59 3.63 68.42 20.70
CA TYR A 59 4.86 68.13 21.42
C TYR A 59 4.88 66.66 21.86
N PHE A 60 3.85 66.16 22.53
CA PHE A 60 3.74 64.76 22.94
C PHE A 60 3.77 63.80 21.74
N SER A 61 3.04 64.15 20.67
CA SER A 61 3.06 63.35 19.44
C SER A 61 4.48 63.18 18.89
N ASN A 62 5.22 64.28 18.80
CA ASN A 62 6.59 64.29 18.28
C ASN A 62 7.58 63.51 19.18
N VAL A 63 7.38 63.53 20.51
CA VAL A 63 8.25 62.77 21.45
C VAL A 63 7.90 61.28 21.49
N PHE A 64 6.61 60.95 21.49
CA PHE A 64 6.21 59.55 21.65
C PHE A 64 6.18 58.79 20.33
N SER A 65 5.98 59.45 19.20
CA SER A 65 5.90 58.79 17.90
C SER A 65 7.13 57.94 17.55
N PRO A 66 8.38 58.38 17.74
CA PRO A 66 9.56 57.56 17.51
C PRO A 66 9.63 56.36 18.43
N ILE A 67 9.23 56.52 19.71
CA ILE A 67 9.24 55.42 20.70
C ILE A 67 8.24 54.36 20.33
N LEU A 68 6.99 54.76 19.95
CA LEU A 68 5.94 53.86 19.53
C LEU A 68 6.31 53.13 18.21
N LEU A 69 6.97 53.85 17.28
CA LEU A 69 7.47 53.25 16.06
C LEU A 69 8.51 52.16 16.35
N PHE A 70 9.47 52.44 17.24
CA PHE A 70 10.50 51.47 17.62
C PHE A 70 9.88 50.22 18.26
N VAL A 71 8.93 50.40 19.21
CA VAL A 71 8.21 49.29 19.84
C VAL A 71 7.45 48.47 18.80
N SER A 72 6.78 49.11 17.82
CA SER A 72 6.08 48.46 16.75
C SER A 72 7.01 47.60 15.87
N ILE A 73 8.19 48.13 15.53
CA ILE A 73 9.22 47.38 14.76
C ILE A 73 9.69 46.14 15.54
N LEU A 74 9.93 46.27 16.84
CA LEU A 74 10.32 45.13 17.70
C LEU A 74 9.24 44.05 17.75
N LEU A 75 7.97 44.47 17.87
CA LEU A 75 6.85 43.53 17.84
C LEU A 75 6.72 42.81 16.48
N LEU A 76 6.84 43.53 15.38
CA LEU A 76 6.84 42.99 14.05
C LEU A 76 7.98 41.98 13.84
N TYR A 77 9.19 42.33 14.25
CA TYR A 77 10.34 41.42 14.18
C TYR A 77 10.09 40.13 14.95
N ARG A 78 9.54 40.23 16.16
CA ARG A 78 9.20 39.06 16.95
C ARG A 78 8.14 38.20 16.29
N THR A 79 7.05 38.82 15.85
CA THR A 79 5.97 38.10 15.11
C THR A 79 6.52 37.40 13.87
N TRP A 80 7.40 38.08 13.12
CA TRP A 80 8.06 37.46 11.96
C TRP A 80 8.91 36.24 12.36
N LYS A 81 9.68 36.34 13.44
CA LYS A 81 10.50 35.22 13.93
C LYS A 81 9.63 34.04 14.39
N ASP A 82 8.60 34.30 15.19
CA ASP A 82 7.66 33.26 15.65
C ASP A 82 6.93 32.60 14.47
N SER A 83 6.53 33.40 13.47
CA SER A 83 5.92 32.88 12.23
C SER A 83 6.89 32.00 11.42
N LYS A 84 8.17 32.38 11.34
CA LYS A 84 9.18 31.58 10.65
C LYS A 84 9.40 30.23 11.36
N GLU A 85 9.51 30.22 12.67
CA GLU A 85 9.64 28.98 13.46
C GLU A 85 8.40 28.09 13.30
N ALA A 86 7.19 28.67 13.32
CA ALA A 86 5.94 27.95 13.07
C ALA A 86 5.88 27.33 11.67
N LEU A 87 6.36 28.05 10.64
CA LEU A 87 6.44 27.55 9.27
C LEU A 87 7.41 26.38 9.14
N GLU A 88 8.53 26.39 9.82
CA GLU A 88 9.48 25.27 9.83
C GLU A 88 8.87 24.02 10.48
N VAL A 89 8.17 24.18 11.60
CA VAL A 89 7.45 23.08 12.25
C VAL A 89 6.35 22.51 11.32
N GLN A 90 5.52 23.37 10.73
CA GLN A 90 4.49 22.93 9.78
C GLN A 90 5.07 22.21 8.56
N LYS A 91 6.23 22.63 8.08
CA LYS A 91 6.90 21.95 6.97
C LYS A 91 7.35 20.53 7.35
N LEU A 92 7.88 20.36 8.57
CA LEU A 92 8.25 19.03 9.08
C LEU A 92 7.02 18.14 9.27
N GLU A 93 5.94 18.67 9.87
CA GLU A 93 4.66 17.95 10.03
C GLU A 93 4.07 17.52 8.68
N LEU A 94 4.16 18.37 7.64
CA LEU A 94 3.71 18.04 6.29
C LEU A 94 4.53 16.90 5.68
N ILE A 95 5.85 16.88 5.89
CA ILE A 95 6.71 15.79 5.41
C ILE A 95 6.34 14.48 6.11
N GLU A 96 6.20 14.51 7.43
CA GLU A 96 5.82 13.35 8.22
C GLU A 96 4.42 12.82 7.83
N THR A 97 3.45 13.72 7.71
CA THR A 97 2.09 13.37 7.25
C THR A 97 2.12 12.74 5.86
N ARG A 98 2.95 13.23 4.94
CA ARG A 98 3.09 12.67 3.60
C ARG A 98 3.66 11.25 3.62
N ILE A 99 4.62 10.97 4.50
CA ILE A 99 5.18 9.63 4.69
C ILE A 99 4.11 8.67 5.21
N VAL A 100 3.38 9.08 6.27
CA VAL A 100 2.30 8.27 6.86
C VAL A 100 1.18 8.00 5.84
N LEU A 101 0.77 9.00 5.08
CA LEU A 101 -0.26 8.83 4.03
C LEU A 101 0.21 7.87 2.93
N LYS A 102 1.50 7.90 2.56
CA LYS A 102 2.04 6.96 1.59
C LYS A 102 2.02 5.53 2.15
N GLU A 103 2.48 5.31 3.37
CA GLU A 103 2.44 3.99 4.02
C GLU A 103 1.00 3.48 4.18
N GLN A 104 0.07 4.36 4.52
CA GLN A 104 -1.36 4.01 4.60
C GLN A 104 -1.92 3.62 3.24
N SER A 105 -1.59 4.36 2.18
CA SER A 105 -2.00 4.06 0.80
C SER A 105 -1.45 2.71 0.33
N ASP A 106 -0.17 2.44 0.60
CA ASP A 106 0.48 1.16 0.26
C ASP A 106 -0.19 -0.01 1.00
N THR A 107 -0.48 0.17 2.29
CA THR A 107 -1.16 -0.85 3.12
C THR A 107 -2.59 -1.09 2.64
N GLN A 108 -3.32 -0.04 2.30
CA GLN A 108 -4.69 -0.14 1.79
C GLN A 108 -4.71 -0.82 0.42
N SER A 109 -3.82 -0.45 -0.48
CA SER A 109 -3.67 -1.09 -1.79
C SER A 109 -3.38 -2.59 -1.64
N TYR A 110 -2.44 -2.96 -0.77
CA TYR A 110 -2.16 -4.34 -0.44
C TYR A 110 -3.39 -5.09 0.08
N SER A 111 -4.17 -4.50 0.97
CA SER A 111 -5.39 -5.11 1.50
C SER A 111 -6.40 -5.39 0.40
N VAL A 112 -6.63 -4.45 -0.51
CA VAL A 112 -7.54 -4.61 -1.65
C VAL A 112 -7.04 -5.70 -2.60
N PHE A 113 -5.74 -5.72 -2.95
CA PHE A 113 -5.17 -6.77 -3.79
C PHE A 113 -5.31 -8.15 -3.15
N LYS A 114 -4.98 -8.27 -1.87
CA LYS A 114 -5.13 -9.52 -1.11
C LYS A 114 -6.55 -10.03 -1.11
N GLU A 115 -7.52 -9.16 -0.84
CA GLU A 115 -8.94 -9.53 -0.80
C GLU A 115 -9.43 -9.98 -2.16
N THR A 116 -9.10 -9.24 -3.22
CA THR A 116 -9.46 -9.59 -4.60
C THR A 116 -8.86 -10.93 -5.02
N LEU A 117 -7.58 -11.16 -4.74
CA LEU A 117 -6.92 -12.44 -5.02
C LEU A 117 -7.58 -13.60 -4.27
N PHE A 118 -7.90 -13.39 -3.00
CA PHE A 118 -8.57 -14.43 -2.21
C PHE A 118 -9.97 -14.74 -2.74
N GLN A 119 -10.72 -13.75 -3.18
CA GLN A 119 -12.02 -13.97 -3.82
C GLN A 119 -11.90 -14.77 -5.12
N VAL A 120 -10.90 -14.47 -5.95
CA VAL A 120 -10.65 -15.24 -7.18
C VAL A 120 -10.27 -16.69 -6.87
N ILE A 121 -9.40 -16.91 -5.88
CA ILE A 121 -9.01 -18.26 -5.45
C ILE A 121 -10.18 -19.04 -4.85
N ASP A 122 -11.01 -18.41 -4.04
CA ASP A 122 -12.20 -19.05 -3.48
C ASP A 122 -13.23 -19.41 -4.58
N GLN A 123 -13.28 -18.63 -5.67
CA GLN A 123 -14.06 -19.00 -6.86
C GLN A 123 -13.47 -20.23 -7.59
N ILE A 124 -12.14 -20.30 -7.73
CA ILE A 124 -11.45 -21.46 -8.29
C ILE A 124 -11.72 -22.69 -7.43
N LYS A 125 -11.59 -22.58 -6.12
CA LYS A 125 -11.90 -23.68 -5.20
C LYS A 125 -13.32 -24.20 -5.38
N LYS A 126 -14.30 -23.30 -5.48
CA LYS A 126 -15.69 -23.68 -5.79
C LYS A 126 -15.87 -24.36 -7.16
N LEU A 127 -15.03 -23.99 -8.14
CA LEU A 127 -15.01 -24.68 -9.44
C LEU A 127 -14.44 -26.09 -9.30
N ASN A 128 -13.35 -26.25 -8.54
CA ASN A 128 -12.72 -27.54 -8.29
C ASN A 128 -13.64 -28.53 -7.53
N ASP A 129 -14.52 -28.00 -6.68
CA ASP A 129 -15.51 -28.81 -5.95
C ASP A 129 -16.68 -29.28 -6.85
N LYS A 130 -16.82 -28.69 -8.07
CA LYS A 130 -17.87 -29.10 -9.01
C LYS A 130 -17.55 -30.47 -9.57
N LYS A 131 -18.60 -31.24 -9.77
CA LYS A 131 -18.52 -32.54 -10.42
C LYS A 131 -18.18 -32.39 -11.90
N CYS A 132 -17.15 -33.11 -12.35
CA CYS A 132 -16.77 -33.18 -13.76
C CYS A 132 -17.61 -34.20 -14.48
N LYS A 133 -18.16 -33.81 -15.61
CA LYS A 133 -18.68 -34.74 -16.63
C LYS A 133 -17.58 -34.94 -17.68
N LEU A 134 -16.87 -36.05 -17.57
CA LEU A 134 -15.92 -36.44 -18.61
C LEU A 134 -16.71 -36.96 -19.78
N LYS A 135 -16.73 -36.24 -20.91
CA LYS A 135 -17.24 -36.78 -22.19
C LYS A 135 -16.28 -37.86 -22.62
N GLN A 136 -16.79 -39.07 -22.64
CA GLN A 136 -16.11 -40.22 -23.19
C GLN A 136 -16.17 -40.15 -24.72
N ASP A 137 -15.09 -39.78 -25.39
CA ASP A 137 -14.86 -40.20 -26.76
C ASP A 137 -14.46 -41.69 -26.73
N GLU A 138 -14.91 -42.50 -27.69
CA GLU A 138 -14.86 -43.94 -27.66
C GLU A 138 -13.44 -44.59 -27.59
N ARG A 139 -12.41 -43.83 -27.38
CA ARG A 139 -11.03 -44.26 -27.25
C ARG A 139 -10.65 -44.43 -25.77
N LYS A 140 -10.79 -45.68 -25.35
CA LYS A 140 -10.15 -46.35 -24.20
C LYS A 140 -9.41 -45.43 -23.19
N TRP A 141 -10.13 -44.99 -22.21
CA TRP A 141 -9.52 -44.51 -20.97
C TRP A 141 -9.46 -45.67 -19.98
N SER A 142 -8.38 -46.44 -19.95
CA SER A 142 -8.01 -47.27 -18.81
C SER A 142 -7.06 -46.49 -17.96
N ILE A 143 -7.57 -45.48 -17.26
CA ILE A 143 -6.82 -44.77 -16.24
C ILE A 143 -6.96 -45.64 -14.98
N PHE A 144 -5.85 -46.15 -14.46
CA PHE A 144 -5.69 -46.95 -13.26
C PHE A 144 -5.94 -48.46 -13.37
N THR A 145 -4.87 -49.17 -13.55
CA THR A 145 -4.75 -50.57 -13.21
C THR A 145 -3.76 -50.73 -12.05
N ASP A 146 -4.19 -50.31 -10.84
CA ASP A 146 -3.53 -50.85 -9.65
C ASP A 146 -4.57 -51.64 -8.87
N ASP A 147 -4.17 -52.82 -8.40
CA ASP A 147 -5.04 -53.89 -7.83
C ASP A 147 -5.84 -53.40 -6.59
N ASN A 148 -5.55 -52.23 -6.07
CA ASN A 148 -6.23 -51.63 -4.93
C ASN A 148 -7.11 -50.39 -5.24
N PHE A 149 -7.04 -49.86 -6.46
CA PHE A 149 -7.93 -48.81 -6.95
C PHE A 149 -8.52 -49.22 -8.30
N ASN A 150 -9.55 -50.05 -8.24
CA ASN A 150 -10.37 -50.35 -9.40
C ASN A 150 -11.11 -49.09 -9.87
N PHE A 151 -10.47 -48.21 -10.62
CA PHE A 151 -11.15 -47.26 -11.47
C PHE A 151 -11.79 -48.01 -12.65
N ARG A 152 -12.90 -48.67 -12.36
CA ARG A 152 -13.81 -49.13 -13.39
C ARG A 152 -14.08 -47.96 -14.30
N SER A 153 -14.01 -48.20 -15.60
CA SER A 153 -14.31 -47.26 -16.68
C SER A 153 -15.12 -46.07 -16.19
N ILE A 154 -14.51 -44.90 -16.23
CA ILE A 154 -15.16 -43.63 -15.83
C ILE A 154 -16.25 -43.37 -16.88
N LYS A 155 -17.27 -44.22 -16.94
CA LYS A 155 -18.39 -44.05 -17.86
C LYS A 155 -19.26 -42.87 -17.50
N GLU A 156 -19.35 -42.50 -16.25
CA GLU A 156 -20.10 -41.36 -15.71
C GLU A 156 -19.61 -41.14 -14.25
N SER A 157 -18.40 -40.64 -14.05
CA SER A 157 -17.97 -40.37 -12.68
C SER A 157 -18.33 -38.94 -12.28
N ASP A 158 -19.26 -38.83 -11.42
CA ASP A 158 -19.61 -37.62 -10.68
C ASP A 158 -18.53 -37.28 -9.63
N MET A 159 -17.23 -37.26 -10.01
CA MET A 159 -16.17 -36.93 -9.06
C MET A 159 -15.89 -35.43 -9.10
N PRO A 160 -15.48 -34.83 -7.98
CA PRO A 160 -14.97 -33.45 -7.96
C PRO A 160 -13.76 -33.31 -8.90
N PHE A 161 -13.64 -32.17 -9.56
CA PHE A 161 -12.52 -31.88 -10.46
C PHE A 161 -11.18 -31.98 -9.76
N GLU A 162 -11.10 -31.57 -8.50
CA GLU A 162 -9.93 -31.70 -7.65
C GLU A 162 -9.44 -33.16 -7.54
N THR A 163 -10.36 -34.10 -7.31
CA THR A 163 -10.04 -35.53 -7.23
C THR A 163 -9.53 -36.06 -8.56
N PHE A 164 -10.11 -35.59 -9.66
CA PHE A 164 -9.64 -35.91 -11.01
C PHE A 164 -8.21 -35.40 -11.22
N LEU A 165 -7.89 -34.14 -10.88
CA LEU A 165 -6.54 -33.58 -11.01
C LEU A 165 -5.52 -34.37 -10.20
N GLN A 166 -5.87 -34.73 -8.98
CA GLN A 166 -5.02 -35.55 -8.11
C GLN A 166 -4.69 -36.89 -8.82
N ALA A 167 -5.70 -37.59 -9.28
CA ALA A 167 -5.54 -38.86 -9.95
C ALA A 167 -4.68 -38.72 -11.23
N TYR A 168 -4.95 -37.70 -12.05
CA TYR A 168 -4.21 -37.42 -13.27
C TYR A 168 -2.72 -37.23 -13.04
N PHE A 169 -2.34 -36.36 -12.10
CA PHE A 169 -0.93 -36.08 -11.81
C PHE A 169 -0.21 -37.23 -11.11
N PHE A 170 -0.92 -38.07 -10.37
CA PHE A 170 -0.35 -39.32 -9.86
C PHE A 170 0.03 -40.27 -11.00
N GLU A 171 -0.84 -40.41 -12.03
CA GLU A 171 -0.59 -41.25 -13.17
C GLU A 171 0.55 -40.72 -14.04
N MET A 172 0.54 -39.40 -14.33
CA MET A 172 1.61 -38.75 -15.09
C MET A 172 2.99 -38.96 -14.47
N ARG A 173 3.06 -38.95 -13.17
CA ARG A 173 4.31 -39.20 -12.43
C ARG A 173 4.75 -40.67 -12.46
N SER A 174 3.81 -41.63 -12.46
CA SER A 174 4.12 -43.05 -12.38
C SER A 174 4.54 -43.65 -13.69
N LYS A 175 4.14 -43.08 -14.84
CA LYS A 175 4.39 -43.59 -16.17
C LYS A 175 4.94 -42.55 -17.17
N PRO A 176 6.19 -42.10 -16.99
CA PRO A 176 6.75 -41.05 -17.83
C PRO A 176 6.90 -41.40 -19.31
N LEU A 177 6.88 -42.67 -19.70
CA LEU A 177 7.08 -43.16 -21.09
C LEU A 177 5.79 -43.28 -21.92
N GLU A 178 4.61 -43.18 -21.31
CA GLU A 178 3.30 -43.25 -22.00
C GLU A 178 2.58 -41.90 -22.00
N ASN A 179 3.30 -40.81 -21.78
CA ASN A 179 2.76 -39.48 -21.51
C ASN A 179 2.03 -38.85 -22.71
N ASP A 180 2.33 -39.26 -23.96
CA ASP A 180 1.75 -38.63 -25.14
C ASP A 180 0.23 -38.80 -25.24
N GLU A 181 -0.30 -39.98 -24.91
CA GLU A 181 -1.75 -40.22 -24.95
C GLU A 181 -2.49 -39.49 -23.80
N LEU A 182 -1.91 -39.50 -22.60
CA LEU A 182 -2.46 -38.77 -21.44
C LEU A 182 -2.40 -37.25 -21.63
N SER A 183 -1.30 -36.74 -22.17
CA SER A 183 -1.15 -35.33 -22.53
C SER A 183 -2.16 -34.89 -23.59
N LEU A 184 -2.38 -35.69 -24.63
CA LEU A 184 -3.41 -35.45 -25.66
C LEU A 184 -4.82 -35.45 -25.07
N SER A 185 -5.07 -36.31 -24.12
CA SER A 185 -6.35 -36.44 -23.45
C SER A 185 -6.62 -35.22 -22.51
N PHE A 186 -5.61 -34.78 -21.85
CA PHE A 186 -5.67 -33.58 -21.03
C PHE A 186 -5.87 -32.31 -21.91
N LYS A 187 -5.17 -32.25 -23.06
CA LYS A 187 -5.38 -31.20 -24.06
C LYS A 187 -6.83 -31.14 -24.54
N SER A 188 -7.50 -32.28 -24.71
CA SER A 188 -8.92 -32.30 -25.10
C SER A 188 -9.86 -31.82 -23.97
N LEU A 189 -9.55 -32.10 -22.71
CA LEU A 189 -10.29 -31.60 -21.57
C LEU A 189 -10.11 -30.09 -21.37
N ILE A 190 -8.94 -29.58 -21.67
CA ILE A 190 -8.60 -28.18 -21.56
C ILE A 190 -9.48 -27.30 -22.45
N PHE A 191 -9.91 -27.81 -23.63
CA PHE A 191 -10.57 -26.96 -24.62
C PHE A 191 -12.08 -26.71 -24.38
N ASP A 192 -12.79 -27.56 -23.66
CA ASP A 192 -14.26 -27.43 -23.56
C ASP A 192 -14.77 -26.56 -22.42
N ASP A 193 -14.13 -26.58 -21.19
CA ASP A 193 -14.61 -25.85 -20.03
C ASP A 193 -13.53 -24.97 -19.35
N THR A 194 -12.32 -24.91 -19.89
CA THR A 194 -11.17 -24.29 -19.25
C THR A 194 -11.10 -22.77 -19.36
N HIS A 195 -11.87 -22.16 -20.27
CA HIS A 195 -11.85 -20.70 -20.42
C HIS A 195 -12.14 -19.95 -19.11
N ILE A 196 -12.99 -20.51 -18.22
CA ILE A 196 -13.30 -19.94 -16.91
C ILE A 196 -12.06 -19.94 -16.01
N TYR A 197 -11.28 -21.02 -16.02
CA TYR A 197 -10.01 -21.10 -15.28
C TYR A 197 -8.99 -20.14 -15.86
N ILE A 198 -8.87 -20.07 -17.19
CA ILE A 198 -7.94 -19.17 -17.87
C ILE A 198 -8.16 -17.71 -17.46
N GLU A 199 -9.40 -17.24 -17.46
CA GLU A 199 -9.72 -15.88 -17.05
C GLU A 199 -9.34 -15.61 -15.58
N LYS A 200 -9.55 -16.57 -14.70
CA LYS A 200 -9.20 -16.43 -13.29
C LYS A 200 -7.69 -16.48 -13.07
N ILE A 201 -6.98 -17.34 -13.78
CA ILE A 201 -5.52 -17.43 -13.73
C ILE A 201 -4.89 -16.16 -14.28
N LYS A 202 -5.38 -15.63 -15.41
CA LYS A 202 -4.96 -14.33 -15.94
C LYS A 202 -5.15 -13.23 -14.91
N THR A 203 -6.29 -13.21 -14.23
CA THR A 203 -6.57 -12.23 -13.19
C THR A 203 -5.56 -12.34 -12.03
N ILE A 204 -5.25 -13.54 -11.55
CA ILE A 204 -4.24 -13.78 -10.52
C ILE A 204 -2.87 -13.26 -10.97
N ALA A 205 -2.44 -13.66 -12.18
CA ALA A 205 -1.13 -13.26 -12.71
C ALA A 205 -1.00 -11.74 -12.86
N LEU A 206 -2.01 -11.08 -13.42
CA LEU A 206 -2.02 -9.63 -13.61
C LEU A 206 -2.04 -8.88 -12.27
N LEU A 207 -2.81 -9.37 -11.29
CA LEU A 207 -2.81 -8.78 -9.94
C LEU A 207 -1.44 -8.93 -9.27
N LEU A 208 -0.81 -10.11 -9.36
CA LEU A 208 0.53 -10.33 -8.81
C LEU A 208 1.60 -9.48 -9.50
N ASN A 209 1.51 -9.31 -10.81
CA ASN A 209 2.44 -8.46 -11.56
C ASN A 209 2.30 -6.98 -11.22
N ASN A 210 1.10 -6.52 -10.87
CA ASN A 210 0.81 -5.12 -10.53
C ASN A 210 1.13 -4.76 -9.07
N ILE A 211 1.62 -5.69 -8.25
CA ILE A 211 2.06 -5.39 -6.90
C ILE A 211 3.43 -4.69 -6.97
N GLU A 212 3.43 -3.37 -6.88
CA GLU A 212 4.63 -2.54 -6.93
C GLU A 212 5.56 -2.78 -5.72
N ASN A 213 4.99 -3.14 -4.57
CA ASN A 213 5.75 -3.31 -3.35
C ASN A 213 6.28 -4.73 -3.20
N ASN A 214 7.55 -4.94 -3.58
CA ASN A 214 8.25 -6.22 -3.48
C ASN A 214 8.23 -6.86 -2.07
N ARG A 215 7.96 -6.08 -1.02
CA ARG A 215 7.90 -6.60 0.35
C ARG A 215 6.68 -7.50 0.59
N TYR A 216 5.56 -7.19 -0.05
CA TYR A 216 4.30 -7.91 0.16
C TYR A 216 4.07 -9.05 -0.83
N LYS A 217 4.69 -9.00 -2.02
CA LYS A 217 4.52 -10.01 -3.08
C LYS A 217 4.85 -11.43 -2.59
N PRO A 218 6.02 -11.71 -1.97
CA PRO A 218 6.34 -13.08 -1.52
C PRO A 218 5.37 -13.61 -0.46
N ILE A 219 4.94 -12.74 0.47
CA ILE A 219 3.98 -13.14 1.52
C ILE A 219 2.65 -13.52 0.89
N LEU A 220 2.21 -12.75 -0.10
CA LEU A 220 0.96 -13.00 -0.78
C LEU A 220 1.03 -14.26 -1.64
N GLU A 221 2.13 -14.49 -2.34
CA GLU A 221 2.39 -15.73 -3.11
C GLU A 221 2.26 -16.97 -2.24
N ILE A 222 2.90 -16.97 -1.06
CA ILE A 222 2.77 -18.08 -0.11
C ILE A 222 1.32 -18.24 0.37
N ALA A 223 0.66 -17.13 0.69
CA ALA A 223 -0.71 -17.17 1.17
C ALA A 223 -1.71 -17.70 0.14
N ILE A 224 -1.57 -17.35 -1.13
CA ILE A 224 -2.44 -17.85 -2.21
C ILE A 224 -2.10 -19.28 -2.59
N PHE A 225 -0.79 -19.63 -2.62
CA PHE A 225 -0.36 -20.99 -2.93
C PHE A 225 -0.97 -22.01 -1.97
N ASN A 226 -0.95 -21.71 -0.68
CA ASN A 226 -1.48 -22.59 0.36
C ASN A 226 -3.01 -22.72 0.39
N ARG A 227 -3.74 -21.91 -0.41
CA ARG A 227 -5.20 -22.00 -0.48
C ARG A 227 -5.74 -23.00 -1.50
N LEU A 228 -4.92 -23.36 -2.47
CA LEU A 228 -5.23 -24.36 -3.48
C LEU A 228 -4.31 -25.57 -3.28
N THR A 229 -4.71 -26.71 -3.84
CA THR A 229 -3.85 -27.88 -3.80
C THR A 229 -2.71 -27.77 -4.79
N ILE A 230 -1.66 -28.57 -4.56
CA ILE A 230 -0.53 -28.69 -5.48
C ILE A 230 -1.01 -29.07 -6.90
N PHE A 231 -1.96 -29.96 -6.99
CA PHE A 231 -2.49 -30.45 -8.28
C PHE A 231 -3.18 -29.35 -9.07
N THR A 232 -3.88 -28.44 -8.41
CA THR A 232 -4.46 -27.26 -9.05
C THR A 232 -3.37 -26.34 -9.61
N TRP A 233 -2.26 -26.16 -8.90
CA TRP A 233 -1.15 -25.34 -9.39
C TRP A 233 -0.41 -25.99 -10.56
N LEU A 234 -0.20 -27.30 -10.54
CA LEU A 234 0.35 -28.05 -11.70
C LEU A 234 -0.57 -27.92 -12.92
N PHE A 235 -1.87 -28.05 -12.73
CA PHE A 235 -2.87 -27.83 -13.77
C PHE A 235 -2.79 -26.41 -14.35
N PHE A 236 -2.59 -25.42 -13.51
CA PHE A 236 -2.43 -24.03 -13.98
C PHE A 236 -1.20 -23.85 -14.85
N ILE A 237 -0.06 -24.44 -14.49
CA ILE A 237 1.14 -24.38 -15.31
C ILE A 237 0.88 -24.98 -16.70
N GLU A 238 0.26 -26.17 -16.77
CA GLU A 238 -0.08 -26.81 -18.05
C GLU A 238 -0.99 -25.93 -18.90
N ILE A 239 -2.05 -25.36 -18.32
CA ILE A 239 -2.96 -24.47 -19.06
C ILE A 239 -2.26 -23.22 -19.57
N VAL A 240 -1.51 -22.53 -18.70
CA VAL A 240 -0.89 -21.26 -19.10
C VAL A 240 0.24 -21.46 -20.09
N TYR A 241 0.91 -22.64 -20.06
CA TYR A 241 1.88 -23.02 -21.06
C TYR A 241 1.20 -23.17 -22.45
N HIS A 242 0.10 -23.93 -22.52
CA HIS A 242 -0.66 -24.08 -23.75
C HIS A 242 -1.21 -22.73 -24.25
N LEU A 243 -1.72 -21.90 -23.35
CA LEU A 243 -2.15 -20.55 -23.68
C LEU A 243 -1.00 -19.73 -24.30
N TYR A 244 0.21 -19.82 -23.75
CA TYR A 244 1.39 -19.13 -24.26
C TYR A 244 1.80 -19.64 -25.67
N ILE A 245 1.86 -20.97 -25.87
CA ILE A 245 2.30 -21.57 -27.13
C ILE A 245 1.30 -21.30 -28.26
N TYR A 246 0.01 -21.38 -28.00
CA TYR A 246 -1.04 -21.24 -29.02
C TYR A 246 -1.62 -19.82 -29.13
N SER A 247 -1.07 -18.84 -28.38
CA SER A 247 -1.51 -17.46 -28.48
C SER A 247 -1.07 -16.79 -29.77
N ASN A 248 -1.93 -15.92 -30.31
CA ASN A 248 -1.64 -15.09 -31.48
C ASN A 248 -0.57 -14.05 -31.13
N ASP A 249 0.12 -13.48 -32.12
CA ASP A 249 1.19 -12.48 -31.92
C ASP A 249 0.76 -11.29 -31.05
N VAL A 250 -0.51 -10.90 -31.12
CA VAL A 250 -1.06 -9.80 -30.33
C VAL A 250 -1.22 -10.17 -28.84
N GLU A 251 -1.62 -11.41 -28.56
CA GLU A 251 -1.87 -11.89 -27.20
C GLU A 251 -0.62 -12.50 -26.53
N LYS A 252 0.38 -12.82 -27.34
CA LYS A 252 1.59 -13.53 -26.90
C LYS A 252 2.31 -12.85 -25.74
N PRO A 253 2.52 -11.53 -25.70
CA PRO A 253 3.18 -10.88 -24.57
C PRO A 253 2.41 -11.03 -23.26
N THR A 254 1.07 -10.95 -23.32
CA THR A 254 0.21 -11.13 -22.13
C THR A 254 0.22 -12.59 -21.67
N SER A 255 0.15 -13.54 -22.60
CA SER A 255 0.18 -14.97 -22.30
C SER A 255 1.53 -15.40 -21.73
N GLU A 256 2.63 -14.84 -22.23
CA GLU A 256 3.97 -15.06 -21.70
C GLU A 256 4.10 -14.52 -20.27
N LEU A 257 3.61 -13.32 -20.00
CA LEU A 257 3.60 -12.74 -18.66
C LEU A 257 2.80 -13.65 -17.69
N VAL A 258 1.63 -14.09 -18.09
CA VAL A 258 0.79 -14.99 -17.29
C VAL A 258 1.51 -16.30 -17.01
N PHE A 259 2.16 -16.90 -18.02
CA PHE A 259 2.96 -18.10 -17.84
C PHE A 259 4.12 -17.86 -16.84
N MET A 260 4.88 -16.79 -17.00
CA MET A 260 6.02 -16.48 -16.14
C MET A 260 5.61 -16.25 -14.68
N GLU A 261 4.52 -15.53 -14.43
CA GLU A 261 4.05 -15.25 -13.05
C GLU A 261 3.53 -16.53 -12.39
N VAL A 262 2.70 -17.33 -13.06
CA VAL A 262 2.12 -18.56 -12.51
C VAL A 262 3.19 -19.64 -12.32
N ALA A 263 4.00 -19.88 -13.34
CA ALA A 263 5.09 -20.85 -13.28
C ALA A 263 6.14 -20.45 -12.24
N GLY A 264 6.53 -19.18 -12.22
CA GLY A 264 7.49 -18.66 -11.25
C GLY A 264 6.99 -18.78 -9.81
N LEU A 265 5.71 -18.46 -9.55
CA LEU A 265 5.10 -18.67 -8.22
C LEU A 265 5.14 -20.16 -7.85
N THR A 266 4.66 -21.01 -8.73
CA THR A 266 4.51 -22.45 -8.45
C THR A 266 5.88 -23.10 -8.24
N CYS A 267 6.87 -22.85 -9.13
CA CYS A 267 8.21 -23.41 -9.00
C CYS A 267 8.92 -22.96 -7.73
N ARG A 268 8.78 -21.68 -7.32
CA ARG A 268 9.35 -21.20 -6.04
C ARG A 268 8.80 -21.95 -4.83
N GLN A 269 7.51 -22.31 -4.85
CA GLN A 269 6.85 -22.98 -3.74
C GLN A 269 7.05 -24.51 -3.77
N LEU A 270 7.27 -25.09 -4.96
CA LEU A 270 7.49 -26.54 -5.14
C LEU A 270 8.95 -26.94 -5.19
N LYS A 271 9.88 -26.04 -4.90
CA LYS A 271 11.33 -26.26 -5.08
C LYS A 271 11.88 -27.55 -4.45
N ASP A 272 11.25 -28.03 -3.38
CA ASP A 272 11.65 -29.24 -2.64
C ASP A 272 10.64 -30.39 -2.78
N VAL A 273 9.69 -30.30 -3.73
CA VAL A 273 8.59 -31.25 -3.84
C VAL A 273 8.70 -32.01 -5.17
N TYR A 274 8.69 -33.33 -5.10
CA TYR A 274 8.78 -34.26 -6.25
C TYR A 274 7.65 -34.13 -7.30
N TRP A 275 6.70 -33.24 -7.09
CA TRP A 275 5.52 -33.09 -7.97
C TRP A 275 5.79 -32.36 -9.26
N ILE A 276 6.90 -31.64 -9.39
CA ILE A 276 7.26 -30.97 -10.65
C ILE A 276 7.46 -31.99 -11.78
N ASP A 277 7.99 -33.16 -11.46
CA ASP A 277 8.18 -34.24 -12.43
C ASP A 277 6.86 -34.85 -13.00
N ALA A 278 5.72 -34.44 -12.44
CA ALA A 278 4.41 -34.83 -12.96
C ALA A 278 3.90 -33.91 -14.10
N LEU A 279 4.63 -32.83 -14.41
CA LEU A 279 4.33 -31.97 -15.57
C LEU A 279 4.74 -32.64 -16.88
N SER A 280 4.12 -32.21 -18.00
CA SER A 280 4.48 -32.70 -19.33
C SER A 280 5.93 -32.34 -19.69
N ASP A 281 6.58 -33.17 -20.50
CA ASP A 281 7.97 -32.96 -20.90
C ASP A 281 8.19 -31.61 -21.60
N GLU A 282 7.22 -31.19 -22.41
CA GLU A 282 7.22 -29.87 -23.09
C GLU A 282 7.29 -28.73 -22.07
N VAL A 283 6.44 -28.77 -21.02
CA VAL A 283 6.45 -27.78 -19.94
C VAL A 283 7.74 -27.81 -19.16
N LEU A 284 8.25 -28.99 -18.81
CA LEU A 284 9.53 -29.14 -18.10
C LEU A 284 10.71 -28.56 -18.86
N LEU A 285 10.76 -28.78 -20.18
CA LEU A 285 11.80 -28.19 -21.04
C LEU A 285 11.73 -26.67 -21.05
N GLU A 286 10.53 -26.09 -21.18
CA GLU A 286 10.36 -24.64 -21.17
C GLU A 286 10.72 -24.03 -19.81
N LEU A 287 10.32 -24.64 -18.68
CA LEU A 287 10.67 -24.19 -17.35
C LEU A 287 12.20 -24.18 -17.12
N LYS A 288 12.90 -25.23 -17.59
CA LYS A 288 14.38 -25.27 -17.56
C LYS A 288 15.01 -24.21 -18.46
N ALA A 289 14.51 -24.04 -19.69
CA ALA A 289 15.00 -23.04 -20.62
C ALA A 289 14.89 -21.60 -20.04
N ARG A 290 13.85 -21.34 -19.25
CA ARG A 290 13.62 -20.07 -18.58
C ARG A 290 14.26 -19.94 -17.21
N LYS A 291 15.00 -20.95 -16.74
CA LYS A 291 15.67 -21.00 -15.42
C LYS A 291 14.69 -20.81 -14.25
N LEU A 292 13.51 -21.37 -14.36
CA LEU A 292 12.51 -21.40 -13.29
C LEU A 292 12.64 -22.66 -12.43
N LEU A 293 13.32 -23.69 -12.96
CA LEU A 293 13.72 -24.94 -12.27
C LEU A 293 15.22 -24.99 -12.06
#